data_b6d5f39ad4a33c6f6a21d0c34e205692
#
_entry.id   b6d5f39ad4a33c6f6a21d0c34e205692
#
_cell.length_a   1.000
_cell.length_b   1.000
_cell.length_c   1.000
_cell.angle_alpha   90.00
_cell.angle_beta   90.00
_cell.angle_gamma   90.00
#
_symmetry.space_group_name_H-M   'P 1'
#
loop_
_entity.id
_entity.type
_entity.pdbx_description
1 polymer ?
#
loop_
_entity_poly.entity_id
_entity_poly.type
_entity_poly.pdbx_seq_one_letter_code
_entity_poly.pdbx_strand_id
1 'polypeptide(L)'
;MHTLDGVTRGDQYRALGLSTFAFTVCFAVWTIFSIIGVKIKQELGLNDTQFGLLVATPVLTGSVSRIFLGVWTEQFGGRIMFPLQMMITAVCVWLLTSVTSYPVFLIAALGLGLAGGSFIVGIAYTSRWFEKERQGTALGIFGAGNVGAAVTNFAAPFLVVAMGWEGTARVYAVVLAITAVLFYILAKDDPVHEERKRTGKGPVSTADQLAPLKNIQVWRFATYYFFVFGGFVALASFLPRYYVGAYGLELTTAGVFAGLYSLPGSVFRALGGWMSDIWGARAVMYLTFVVSLIILFIMSYPETSYTVEGITGPVSFNFGVSVGVFVALTVVLGFMMSLGKAAVYKHIPVYYPHHVGSVGGLVGMIGGLGGFFLPIAYGALLDLTGVWTAPFMLTFVMVAIMTVWMHVAIRRMERRRHPGLEQERYLSDVPDEPVASPAHVHPAK
;
A
#
# COMPACT_ATOMS: atom_id res chain seq x y z
N MET A 1 28.49 11.18 -7.26
CA MET A 1 28.15 12.14 -6.20
C MET A 1 27.35 13.22 -6.90
N HIS A 2 26.01 13.23 -6.75
CA HIS A 2 25.20 14.31 -7.35
C HIS A 2 25.31 15.50 -6.42
N THR A 3 26.03 16.52 -6.83
CA THR A 3 26.06 17.82 -6.18
C THR A 3 24.71 18.50 -6.45
N LEU A 4 23.96 18.80 -5.39
CA LEU A 4 22.74 19.60 -5.45
C LEU A 4 23.09 21.11 -5.55
N ASP A 5 24.13 21.44 -6.34
CA ASP A 5 24.56 22.82 -6.53
C ASP A 5 23.41 23.63 -7.14
N GLY A 6 22.97 24.66 -6.42
CA GLY A 6 21.88 25.53 -6.82
C GLY A 6 20.48 25.15 -6.33
N VAL A 7 20.31 24.00 -5.63
CA VAL A 7 19.00 23.62 -5.04
C VAL A 7 18.80 24.30 -3.69
N THR A 8 17.75 25.11 -3.57
CA THR A 8 17.40 25.74 -2.30
C THR A 8 16.55 24.83 -1.42
N ARG A 9 16.59 25.03 -0.10
CA ARG A 9 15.68 24.34 0.83
C ARG A 9 14.20 24.59 0.47
N GLY A 10 13.87 25.79 -0.02
CA GLY A 10 12.52 26.12 -0.49
C GLY A 10 12.09 25.24 -1.66
N ASP A 11 12.99 24.95 -2.61
CA ASP A 11 12.70 24.06 -3.74
C ASP A 11 12.46 22.61 -3.27
N GLN A 12 13.26 22.13 -2.31
CA GLN A 12 13.11 20.81 -1.70
C GLN A 12 11.74 20.65 -1.02
N TYR A 13 11.38 21.59 -0.14
CA TYR A 13 10.09 21.54 0.56
C TYR A 13 8.90 21.71 -0.37
N ARG A 14 9.03 22.54 -1.41
CA ARG A 14 8.00 22.70 -2.43
C ARG A 14 7.81 21.41 -3.22
N ALA A 15 8.88 20.78 -3.70
CA ALA A 15 8.82 19.52 -4.43
C ALA A 15 8.20 18.41 -3.56
N LEU A 16 8.61 18.28 -2.30
CA LEU A 16 8.07 17.32 -1.35
C LEU A 16 6.59 17.58 -1.06
N GLY A 17 6.21 18.82 -0.75
CA GLY A 17 4.82 19.18 -0.44
C GLY A 17 3.88 18.94 -1.61
N LEU A 18 4.25 19.39 -2.82
CA LEU A 18 3.47 19.19 -4.03
C LEU A 18 3.34 17.70 -4.37
N SER A 19 4.42 16.93 -4.28
CA SER A 19 4.39 15.49 -4.55
C SER A 19 3.52 14.74 -3.55
N THR A 20 3.64 15.06 -2.26
CA THR A 20 2.83 14.43 -1.21
C THR A 20 1.35 14.74 -1.40
N PHE A 21 1.01 16.00 -1.68
CA PHE A 21 -0.38 16.41 -1.95
C PHE A 21 -0.94 15.72 -3.20
N ALA A 22 -0.20 15.75 -4.31
CA ALA A 22 -0.61 15.09 -5.55
C ALA A 22 -0.80 13.58 -5.35
N PHE A 23 0.13 12.93 -4.64
CA PHE A 23 0.00 11.51 -4.30
C PHE A 23 -1.20 11.24 -3.40
N THR A 24 -1.50 12.10 -2.43
CA THR A 24 -2.69 11.99 -1.58
C THR A 24 -3.98 12.02 -2.41
N VAL A 25 -4.10 12.97 -3.33
CA VAL A 25 -5.26 13.08 -4.24
C VAL A 25 -5.35 11.87 -5.16
N CYS A 26 -4.24 11.44 -5.77
CA CYS A 26 -4.20 10.24 -6.59
C CYS A 26 -4.62 8.99 -5.81
N PHE A 27 -4.15 8.84 -4.55
CA PHE A 27 -4.50 7.70 -3.72
C PHE A 27 -5.96 7.71 -3.30
N ALA A 28 -6.53 8.89 -3.05
CA ALA A 28 -7.97 9.06 -2.80
C ALA A 28 -8.79 8.62 -4.02
N VAL A 29 -8.43 9.06 -5.22
CA VAL A 29 -9.07 8.63 -6.47
C VAL A 29 -8.92 7.11 -6.67
N TRP A 30 -7.73 6.57 -6.41
CA TRP A 30 -7.44 5.15 -6.59
C TRP A 30 -8.34 4.23 -5.76
N THR A 31 -8.75 4.69 -4.58
CA THR A 31 -9.60 3.93 -3.65
C THR A 31 -11.07 4.28 -3.70
N ILE A 32 -11.52 5.12 -4.64
CA ILE A 32 -12.89 5.66 -4.70
C ILE A 32 -13.97 4.56 -4.76
N PHE A 33 -13.69 3.42 -5.41
CA PHE A 33 -14.63 2.30 -5.48
C PHE A 33 -14.93 1.65 -4.13
N SER A 34 -14.15 1.93 -3.07
CA SER A 34 -14.50 1.49 -1.71
C SER A 34 -15.86 2.03 -1.27
N ILE A 35 -16.21 3.21 -1.75
CA ILE A 35 -17.46 3.92 -1.38
C ILE A 35 -18.46 3.88 -2.54
N ILE A 36 -18.11 4.42 -3.72
CA ILE A 36 -19.07 4.45 -4.85
C ILE A 36 -19.41 3.05 -5.32
N GLY A 37 -18.48 2.10 -5.23
CA GLY A 37 -18.70 0.71 -5.61
C GLY A 37 -19.80 0.02 -4.80
N VAL A 38 -20.04 0.44 -3.55
CA VAL A 38 -21.14 -0.07 -2.72
C VAL A 38 -22.49 0.28 -3.35
N LYS A 39 -22.63 1.51 -3.87
CA LYS A 39 -23.86 1.95 -4.58
C LYS A 39 -24.00 1.29 -5.94
N ILE A 40 -22.92 1.25 -6.72
CA ILE A 40 -22.90 0.56 -8.02
C ILE A 40 -23.27 -0.92 -7.86
N LYS A 41 -22.78 -1.60 -6.80
CA LYS A 41 -23.16 -2.98 -6.48
C LYS A 41 -24.67 -3.11 -6.29
N GLN A 42 -25.29 -2.20 -5.55
CA GLN A 42 -26.74 -2.20 -5.30
C GLN A 42 -27.55 -1.96 -6.58
N GLU A 43 -27.15 -0.98 -7.41
CA GLU A 43 -27.83 -0.59 -8.63
C GLU A 43 -27.75 -1.67 -9.74
N LEU A 44 -26.60 -2.32 -9.88
CA LEU A 44 -26.36 -3.35 -10.90
C LEU A 44 -26.66 -4.79 -10.41
N GLY A 45 -27.01 -4.98 -9.13
CA GLY A 45 -27.24 -6.28 -8.54
C GLY A 45 -26.00 -7.19 -8.56
N LEU A 46 -24.78 -6.62 -8.37
CA LEU A 46 -23.54 -7.38 -8.42
C LEU A 46 -23.42 -8.31 -7.21
N ASN A 47 -22.89 -9.51 -7.43
CA ASN A 47 -22.46 -10.38 -6.35
C ASN A 47 -21.17 -9.86 -5.69
N ASP A 48 -20.73 -10.48 -4.59
CA ASP A 48 -19.56 -10.00 -3.83
C ASP A 48 -18.23 -10.24 -4.57
N THR A 49 -18.15 -11.29 -5.39
CA THR A 49 -17.00 -11.52 -6.29
C THR A 49 -16.87 -10.41 -7.34
N GLN A 50 -17.99 -10.03 -7.97
CA GLN A 50 -18.01 -8.94 -8.95
C GLN A 50 -17.66 -7.59 -8.31
N PHE A 51 -18.16 -7.33 -7.09
CA PHE A 51 -17.76 -6.16 -6.31
C PHE A 51 -16.27 -6.18 -6.00
N GLY A 52 -15.75 -7.34 -5.54
CA GLY A 52 -14.33 -7.53 -5.27
C GLY A 52 -13.46 -7.23 -6.51
N LEU A 53 -13.87 -7.72 -7.68
CA LEU A 53 -13.18 -7.44 -8.95
C LEU A 53 -13.26 -5.96 -9.33
N LEU A 54 -14.40 -5.31 -9.11
CA LEU A 54 -14.57 -3.88 -9.40
C LEU A 54 -13.59 -3.02 -8.59
N VAL A 55 -13.48 -3.23 -7.28
CA VAL A 55 -12.56 -2.47 -6.42
C VAL A 55 -11.11 -2.85 -6.63
N ALA A 56 -10.84 -4.07 -7.07
CA ALA A 56 -9.50 -4.57 -7.33
C ALA A 56 -8.91 -4.08 -8.67
N THR A 57 -9.75 -3.89 -9.69
CA THR A 57 -9.31 -3.56 -11.05
C THR A 57 -8.40 -2.32 -11.13
N PRO A 58 -8.66 -1.20 -10.43
CA PRO A 58 -7.73 -0.07 -10.39
C PRO A 58 -6.35 -0.45 -9.82
N VAL A 59 -6.33 -1.39 -8.86
CA VAL A 59 -5.08 -1.78 -8.21
C VAL A 59 -4.18 -2.56 -9.16
N LEU A 60 -4.77 -3.37 -10.05
CA LEU A 60 -4.02 -4.08 -11.08
C LEU A 60 -3.23 -3.09 -11.96
N THR A 61 -3.93 -2.15 -12.58
CA THR A 61 -3.28 -1.15 -13.45
C THR A 61 -2.31 -0.29 -12.66
N GLY A 62 -2.70 0.15 -11.46
CA GLY A 62 -1.83 0.95 -10.58
C GLY A 62 -0.55 0.24 -10.17
N SER A 63 -0.55 -1.09 -10.07
CA SER A 63 0.64 -1.87 -9.76
C SER A 63 1.51 -2.12 -10.99
N VAL A 64 0.90 -2.55 -12.10
CA VAL A 64 1.64 -2.90 -13.34
C VAL A 64 2.20 -1.64 -14.02
N SER A 65 1.46 -0.54 -14.04
CA SER A 65 1.89 0.72 -14.68
C SER A 65 3.13 1.33 -14.03
N ARG A 66 3.46 0.96 -12.78
CA ARG A 66 4.66 1.46 -12.07
C ARG A 66 5.95 1.22 -12.84
N ILE A 67 6.06 0.09 -13.54
CA ILE A 67 7.25 -0.22 -14.35
C ILE A 67 7.42 0.81 -15.45
N PHE A 68 6.36 1.04 -16.25
CA PHE A 68 6.38 1.97 -17.39
C PHE A 68 6.50 3.42 -16.91
N LEU A 69 5.70 3.81 -15.92
CA LEU A 69 5.72 5.17 -15.38
C LEU A 69 7.06 5.51 -14.71
N GLY A 70 7.72 4.54 -14.09
CA GLY A 70 9.07 4.71 -13.57
C GLY A 70 10.07 5.06 -14.66
N VAL A 71 10.10 4.26 -15.74
CA VAL A 71 10.97 4.49 -16.90
C VAL A 71 10.66 5.83 -17.56
N TRP A 72 9.39 6.13 -17.81
CA TRP A 72 8.98 7.40 -18.42
C TRP A 72 9.28 8.61 -17.55
N THR A 73 9.19 8.48 -16.22
CA THR A 73 9.57 9.55 -15.30
C THR A 73 11.08 9.83 -15.38
N GLU A 74 11.89 8.79 -15.59
CA GLU A 74 13.31 8.97 -15.82
C GLU A 74 13.62 9.65 -17.15
N GLN A 75 12.84 9.38 -18.19
CA GLN A 75 13.04 9.93 -19.53
C GLN A 75 12.49 11.36 -19.64
N PHE A 76 11.27 11.61 -19.17
CA PHE A 76 10.53 12.86 -19.41
C PHE A 76 10.50 13.79 -18.19
N GLY A 77 10.97 13.32 -17.03
CA GLY A 77 10.95 14.07 -15.78
C GLY A 77 9.61 14.03 -15.04
N GLY A 78 9.67 14.11 -13.71
CA GLY A 78 8.47 14.02 -12.87
C GLY A 78 7.52 15.21 -13.02
N ARG A 79 8.03 16.40 -13.35
CA ARG A 79 7.22 17.59 -13.60
C ARG A 79 6.20 17.40 -14.73
N ILE A 80 6.53 16.61 -15.75
CA ILE A 80 5.64 16.30 -16.89
C ILE A 80 4.82 15.06 -16.61
N MET A 81 5.46 13.99 -16.11
CA MET A 81 4.81 12.70 -15.97
C MET A 81 3.72 12.67 -14.90
N PHE A 82 3.90 13.40 -13.79
CA PHE A 82 2.91 13.44 -12.72
C PHE A 82 1.59 14.10 -13.19
N PRO A 83 1.59 15.34 -13.75
CA PRO A 83 0.37 15.95 -14.26
C PRO A 83 -0.26 15.18 -15.42
N LEU A 84 0.54 14.65 -16.34
CA LEU A 84 0.04 13.87 -17.47
C LEU A 84 -0.76 12.66 -17.01
N GLN A 85 -0.19 11.89 -16.08
CA GLN A 85 -0.86 10.74 -15.49
C GLN A 85 -2.16 11.15 -14.75
N MET A 86 -2.12 12.20 -13.93
CA MET A 86 -3.29 12.71 -13.22
C MET A 86 -4.39 13.15 -14.19
N MET A 87 -4.03 13.84 -15.27
CA MET A 87 -5.01 14.32 -16.27
C MET A 87 -5.68 13.16 -17.01
N ILE A 88 -4.90 12.16 -17.46
CA ILE A 88 -5.44 10.95 -18.10
C ILE A 88 -6.40 10.24 -17.13
N THR A 89 -6.00 10.09 -15.86
CA THR A 89 -6.86 9.48 -14.84
C THR A 89 -8.14 10.29 -14.62
N ALA A 90 -8.04 11.62 -14.54
CA ALA A 90 -9.22 12.49 -14.35
C ALA A 90 -10.24 12.33 -15.49
N VAL A 91 -9.77 12.23 -16.74
CA VAL A 91 -10.64 11.93 -17.89
C VAL A 91 -11.31 10.56 -17.73
N CYS A 92 -10.57 9.52 -17.35
CA CYS A 92 -11.15 8.19 -17.13
C CYS A 92 -12.19 8.18 -15.99
N VAL A 93 -11.95 8.91 -14.89
CA VAL A 93 -12.91 9.03 -13.78
C VAL A 93 -14.15 9.81 -14.20
N TRP A 94 -14.00 10.83 -15.03
CA TRP A 94 -15.13 11.57 -15.59
C TRP A 94 -15.98 10.68 -16.51
N LEU A 95 -15.35 9.93 -17.41
CA LEU A 95 -16.02 9.02 -18.33
C LEU A 95 -16.75 7.88 -17.61
N LEU A 96 -16.23 7.45 -16.42
CA LEU A 96 -16.88 6.48 -15.57
C LEU A 96 -18.34 6.85 -15.26
N THR A 97 -18.66 8.13 -15.12
CA THR A 97 -20.02 8.61 -14.80
C THR A 97 -21.05 8.41 -15.92
N SER A 98 -20.61 8.02 -17.12
CA SER A 98 -21.50 7.72 -18.26
C SER A 98 -21.65 6.21 -18.51
N VAL A 99 -21.09 5.39 -17.62
CA VAL A 99 -21.08 3.93 -17.77
C VAL A 99 -22.31 3.32 -17.11
N THR A 100 -22.95 2.38 -17.80
CA THR A 100 -24.18 1.71 -17.32
C THR A 100 -24.05 0.19 -17.21
N SER A 101 -22.96 -0.41 -17.71
CA SER A 101 -22.78 -1.86 -17.70
C SER A 101 -21.51 -2.28 -16.98
N TYR A 102 -21.56 -3.41 -16.26
CA TYR A 102 -20.46 -3.90 -15.45
C TYR A 102 -19.14 -4.09 -16.23
N PRO A 103 -19.10 -4.70 -17.44
CA PRO A 103 -17.83 -4.85 -18.18
C PRO A 103 -17.17 -3.51 -18.53
N VAL A 104 -17.99 -2.49 -18.84
CA VAL A 104 -17.47 -1.15 -19.17
C VAL A 104 -16.99 -0.44 -17.90
N PHE A 105 -17.60 -0.69 -16.73
CA PHE A 105 -17.07 -0.25 -15.44
C PHE A 105 -15.67 -0.79 -15.19
N LEU A 106 -15.40 -2.07 -15.50
CA LEU A 106 -14.07 -2.65 -15.34
C LEU A 106 -13.04 -1.97 -16.27
N ILE A 107 -13.41 -1.68 -17.53
CA ILE A 107 -12.54 -0.97 -18.46
C ILE A 107 -12.22 0.45 -17.97
N ALA A 108 -13.24 1.18 -17.50
CA ALA A 108 -13.03 2.52 -16.92
C ALA A 108 -12.18 2.46 -15.64
N ALA A 109 -12.36 1.42 -14.84
CA ALA A 109 -11.57 1.16 -13.63
C ALA A 109 -10.09 0.90 -13.94
N LEU A 110 -9.74 0.26 -15.07
CA LEU A 110 -8.35 0.14 -15.51
C LEU A 110 -7.72 1.51 -15.76
N GLY A 111 -8.44 2.43 -16.41
CA GLY A 111 -7.98 3.80 -16.63
C GLY A 111 -7.79 4.58 -15.32
N LEU A 112 -8.76 4.48 -14.40
CA LEU A 112 -8.66 5.05 -13.06
C LEU A 112 -7.44 4.50 -12.30
N GLY A 113 -7.09 3.25 -12.53
CA GLY A 113 -5.98 2.58 -11.90
C GLY A 113 -4.62 3.25 -12.12
N LEU A 114 -4.46 4.04 -13.19
CA LEU A 114 -3.23 4.82 -13.41
C LEU A 114 -2.89 5.73 -12.23
N ALA A 115 -3.88 6.17 -11.44
CA ALA A 115 -3.66 6.92 -10.21
C ALA A 115 -2.69 6.21 -9.25
N GLY A 116 -2.74 4.88 -9.14
CA GLY A 116 -1.85 4.09 -8.30
C GLY A 116 -0.38 4.09 -8.73
N GLY A 117 -0.12 4.40 -10.01
CA GLY A 117 1.23 4.58 -10.54
C GLY A 117 1.92 5.87 -10.08
N SER A 118 1.15 6.84 -9.54
CA SER A 118 1.69 8.10 -8.98
C SER A 118 2.73 7.89 -7.89
N PHE A 119 2.68 6.75 -7.20
CA PHE A 119 3.66 6.39 -6.19
C PHE A 119 5.09 6.35 -6.74
N ILE A 120 5.32 5.66 -7.86
CA ILE A 120 6.66 5.56 -8.45
C ILE A 120 7.12 6.88 -9.07
N VAL A 121 6.19 7.61 -9.70
CA VAL A 121 6.47 8.94 -10.27
C VAL A 121 6.92 9.91 -9.17
N GLY A 122 6.19 9.91 -8.06
CA GLY A 122 6.50 10.77 -6.91
C GLY A 122 7.78 10.36 -6.19
N ILE A 123 8.07 9.06 -6.02
CA ILE A 123 9.34 8.58 -5.48
C ILE A 123 10.50 9.06 -6.37
N ALA A 124 10.42 8.82 -7.67
CA ALA A 124 11.46 9.19 -8.61
C ALA A 124 11.70 10.71 -8.63
N TYR A 125 10.64 11.50 -8.63
CA TYR A 125 10.73 12.96 -8.61
C TYR A 125 11.24 13.49 -7.27
N THR A 126 10.64 13.06 -6.14
CA THR A 126 10.98 13.58 -4.80
C THR A 126 12.42 13.21 -4.41
N SER A 127 12.84 11.97 -4.66
CA SER A 127 14.18 11.50 -4.27
C SER A 127 15.33 12.33 -4.87
N ARG A 128 15.14 12.91 -6.04
CA ARG A 128 16.14 13.70 -6.76
C ARG A 128 16.38 15.10 -6.18
N TRP A 129 15.48 15.56 -5.28
CA TRP A 129 15.60 16.84 -4.60
C TRP A 129 16.36 16.74 -3.26
N PHE A 130 16.63 15.51 -2.78
CA PHE A 130 17.24 15.29 -1.46
C PHE A 130 18.53 14.48 -1.56
N GLU A 131 19.51 14.83 -0.73
CA GLU A 131 20.72 14.06 -0.52
C GLU A 131 20.39 12.70 0.12
N LYS A 132 21.26 11.69 -0.09
CA LYS A 132 21.04 10.31 0.38
C LYS A 132 20.69 10.21 1.87
N GLU A 133 21.32 11.06 2.69
CA GLU A 133 21.15 11.11 4.15
C GLU A 133 19.74 11.55 4.58
N ARG A 134 19.07 12.37 3.75
CA ARG A 134 17.72 12.90 4.02
C ARG A 134 16.63 12.28 3.17
N GLN A 135 17.01 11.48 2.19
CA GLN A 135 16.10 10.89 1.22
C GLN A 135 15.09 9.95 1.89
N GLY A 136 15.50 9.18 2.93
CA GLY A 136 14.62 8.30 3.69
C GLY A 136 13.48 9.08 4.37
N THR A 137 13.78 10.17 5.04
CA THR A 137 12.78 11.04 5.67
C THR A 137 11.84 11.66 4.65
N ALA A 138 12.38 12.18 3.54
CA ALA A 138 11.57 12.79 2.49
C ALA A 138 10.60 11.78 1.84
N LEU A 139 11.08 10.57 1.53
CA LEU A 139 10.24 9.51 0.98
C LEU A 139 9.25 8.95 2.02
N GLY A 140 9.60 8.99 3.30
CA GLY A 140 8.68 8.66 4.40
C GLY A 140 7.50 9.64 4.46
N ILE A 141 7.77 10.95 4.38
CA ILE A 141 6.74 12.01 4.33
C ILE A 141 5.89 11.86 3.06
N PHE A 142 6.52 11.69 1.90
CA PHE A 142 5.82 11.42 0.64
C PHE A 142 4.90 10.21 0.77
N GLY A 143 5.39 9.12 1.37
CA GLY A 143 4.63 7.88 1.55
C GLY A 143 3.40 8.04 2.48
N ALA A 144 3.36 9.06 3.34
CA ALA A 144 2.18 9.40 4.14
C ALA A 144 0.99 9.83 3.28
N GLY A 145 1.20 10.18 2.00
CA GLY A 145 0.14 10.44 1.02
C GLY A 145 -0.85 9.28 0.83
N ASN A 146 -0.52 8.06 1.28
CA ASN A 146 -1.50 6.96 1.40
C ASN A 146 -2.73 7.37 2.25
N VAL A 147 -2.67 8.43 3.03
CA VAL A 147 -3.81 9.01 3.75
C VAL A 147 -4.99 9.37 2.85
N GLY A 148 -4.77 9.46 1.52
CA GLY A 148 -5.83 9.59 0.53
C GLY A 148 -6.94 8.53 0.66
N ALA A 149 -6.62 7.30 1.09
CA ALA A 149 -7.64 6.29 1.39
C ALA A 149 -8.55 6.71 2.56
N ALA A 150 -7.99 7.31 3.61
CA ALA A 150 -8.77 7.85 4.72
C ALA A 150 -9.63 9.04 4.25
N VAL A 151 -9.06 9.93 3.43
CA VAL A 151 -9.81 11.05 2.82
C VAL A 151 -11.03 10.55 2.07
N THR A 152 -10.88 9.51 1.23
CA THR A 152 -12.01 8.90 0.51
C THR A 152 -13.04 8.31 1.47
N ASN A 153 -12.59 7.51 2.43
CA ASN A 153 -13.49 6.85 3.37
C ASN A 153 -14.25 7.85 4.27
N PHE A 154 -13.63 8.97 4.63
CA PHE A 154 -14.32 10.02 5.39
C PHE A 154 -15.21 10.93 4.54
N ALA A 155 -14.74 11.39 3.38
CA ALA A 155 -15.40 12.42 2.60
C ALA A 155 -16.41 11.87 1.57
N ALA A 156 -16.05 10.80 0.85
CA ALA A 156 -16.87 10.29 -0.24
C ALA A 156 -18.27 9.84 0.16
N PRO A 157 -18.53 9.22 1.35
CA PRO A 157 -19.87 8.84 1.74
C PRO A 157 -20.83 10.03 1.82
N PHE A 158 -20.37 11.17 2.34
CA PHE A 158 -21.20 12.41 2.42
C PHE A 158 -21.48 12.95 1.02
N LEU A 159 -20.51 12.91 0.11
CA LEU A 159 -20.71 13.33 -1.28
C LEU A 159 -21.70 12.39 -2.00
N VAL A 160 -21.60 11.07 -1.77
CA VAL A 160 -22.53 10.10 -2.36
C VAL A 160 -23.96 10.33 -1.87
N VAL A 161 -24.16 10.65 -0.59
CA VAL A 161 -25.49 10.98 -0.04
C VAL A 161 -26.02 12.28 -0.63
N ALA A 162 -25.16 13.29 -0.84
CA ALA A 162 -25.57 14.62 -1.30
C ALA A 162 -25.84 14.69 -2.82
N MET A 163 -25.07 13.97 -3.64
CA MET A 163 -25.09 14.14 -5.11
C MET A 163 -24.97 12.83 -5.91
N GLY A 164 -25.16 11.70 -5.26
CA GLY A 164 -25.03 10.37 -5.90
C GLY A 164 -23.57 9.97 -6.14
N TRP A 165 -23.37 8.75 -6.60
CA TRP A 165 -22.03 8.22 -6.89
C TRP A 165 -21.41 8.88 -8.13
N GLU A 166 -22.21 9.24 -9.16
CA GLU A 166 -21.75 9.95 -10.36
C GLU A 166 -21.26 11.36 -10.01
N GLY A 167 -22.04 12.09 -9.19
CA GLY A 167 -21.65 13.41 -8.71
C GLY A 167 -20.34 13.36 -7.92
N THR A 168 -20.19 12.36 -7.06
CA THR A 168 -18.95 12.10 -6.31
C THR A 168 -17.77 11.84 -7.25
N ALA A 169 -17.93 10.97 -8.25
CA ALA A 169 -16.88 10.69 -9.22
C ALA A 169 -16.46 11.95 -10.01
N ARG A 170 -17.43 12.79 -10.41
CA ARG A 170 -17.14 14.08 -11.09
C ARG A 170 -16.33 15.03 -10.20
N VAL A 171 -16.67 15.15 -8.92
CA VAL A 171 -15.89 15.97 -7.96
C VAL A 171 -14.45 15.46 -7.88
N TYR A 172 -14.25 14.15 -7.76
CA TYR A 172 -12.92 13.54 -7.72
C TYR A 172 -12.12 13.79 -9.01
N ALA A 173 -12.77 13.68 -10.17
CA ALA A 173 -12.16 13.98 -11.47
C ALA A 173 -11.71 15.44 -11.56
N VAL A 174 -12.58 16.39 -11.15
CA VAL A 174 -12.27 17.83 -11.17
C VAL A 174 -11.12 18.16 -10.21
N VAL A 175 -11.16 17.65 -8.97
CA VAL A 175 -10.09 17.87 -7.99
C VAL A 175 -8.76 17.32 -8.51
N LEU A 176 -8.76 16.14 -9.12
CA LEU A 176 -7.56 15.56 -9.71
C LEU A 176 -7.02 16.40 -10.88
N ALA A 177 -7.89 16.87 -11.77
CA ALA A 177 -7.51 17.74 -12.89
C ALA A 177 -6.92 19.08 -12.42
N ILE A 178 -7.55 19.71 -11.42
CA ILE A 178 -7.04 20.95 -10.80
C ILE A 178 -5.67 20.68 -10.18
N THR A 179 -5.51 19.56 -9.46
CA THR A 179 -4.23 19.15 -8.86
C THR A 179 -3.15 18.96 -9.93
N ALA A 180 -3.48 18.35 -11.07
CA ALA A 180 -2.57 18.18 -12.20
C ALA A 180 -2.07 19.54 -12.73
N VAL A 181 -2.99 20.48 -12.96
CA VAL A 181 -2.65 21.82 -13.45
C VAL A 181 -1.79 22.58 -12.44
N LEU A 182 -2.18 22.56 -11.15
CA LEU A 182 -1.41 23.22 -10.09
C LEU A 182 -0.01 22.63 -9.96
N PHE A 183 0.10 21.30 -10.02
CA PHE A 183 1.41 20.65 -9.98
C PHE A 183 2.30 21.07 -11.16
N TYR A 184 1.77 21.08 -12.38
CA TYR A 184 2.51 21.51 -13.58
C TYR A 184 3.04 22.94 -13.48
N ILE A 185 2.22 23.86 -12.96
CA ILE A 185 2.57 25.27 -12.83
C ILE A 185 3.59 25.51 -11.71
N LEU A 186 3.40 24.84 -10.56
CA LEU A 186 4.18 25.10 -9.36
C LEU A 186 5.44 24.24 -9.23
N ALA A 187 5.49 23.07 -9.88
CA ALA A 187 6.64 22.18 -9.83
C ALA A 187 7.77 22.68 -10.77
N LYS A 188 9.02 22.46 -10.34
CA LYS A 188 10.21 22.66 -11.18
C LYS A 188 10.72 21.31 -11.73
N ASP A 189 11.46 21.36 -12.83
CA ASP A 189 12.22 20.20 -13.31
C ASP A 189 13.24 19.77 -12.25
N ASP A 190 13.39 18.47 -12.06
CA ASP A 190 14.35 17.96 -11.09
C ASP A 190 15.81 18.11 -11.57
N PRO A 191 16.78 18.32 -10.66
CA PRO A 191 18.17 18.61 -11.02
C PRO A 191 18.80 17.52 -11.89
N VAL A 192 18.44 16.24 -11.66
CA VAL A 192 18.99 15.10 -12.40
C VAL A 192 18.47 15.10 -13.83
N HIS A 193 17.20 15.47 -14.04
CA HIS A 193 16.59 15.55 -15.35
C HIS A 193 17.18 16.72 -16.15
N GLU A 194 17.42 17.87 -15.54
CA GLU A 194 18.08 19.01 -16.16
C GLU A 194 19.52 18.66 -16.58
N GLU A 195 20.27 18.00 -15.70
CA GLU A 195 21.64 17.55 -16.02
C GLU A 195 21.68 16.52 -17.15
N ARG A 196 20.74 15.55 -17.17
CA ARG A 196 20.63 14.57 -18.26
C ARG A 196 20.29 15.20 -19.60
N LYS A 197 19.38 16.17 -19.61
CA LYS A 197 19.09 16.97 -20.82
C LYS A 197 20.36 17.64 -21.35
N ARG A 198 21.20 18.15 -20.45
CA ARG A 198 22.44 18.82 -20.81
C ARG A 198 23.52 17.84 -21.31
N THR A 199 23.62 16.65 -20.74
CA THR A 199 24.70 15.67 -21.00
C THR A 199 24.34 14.59 -22.01
N GLY A 200 23.08 14.45 -22.42
CA GLY A 200 22.63 13.44 -23.37
C GLY A 200 22.73 11.99 -22.90
N LYS A 201 22.90 11.73 -21.59
CA LYS A 201 23.02 10.38 -21.03
C LYS A 201 21.68 9.65 -21.03
N GLY A 202 21.63 8.44 -21.58
CA GLY A 202 20.44 7.58 -21.63
C GLY A 202 20.07 6.93 -20.29
N PRO A 203 18.86 6.36 -20.18
CA PRO A 203 18.38 5.69 -18.95
C PRO A 203 19.05 4.33 -18.72
N VAL A 204 19.00 3.85 -17.45
CA VAL A 204 19.52 2.52 -17.06
C VAL A 204 18.70 1.40 -17.70
N SER A 205 19.36 0.30 -18.08
CA SER A 205 18.73 -0.87 -18.72
C SER A 205 17.66 -1.51 -17.83
N THR A 206 16.48 -1.79 -18.43
CA THR A 206 15.39 -2.49 -17.73
C THR A 206 15.78 -3.93 -17.33
N ALA A 207 16.68 -4.58 -18.08
CA ALA A 207 17.13 -5.94 -17.81
C ALA A 207 17.93 -6.01 -16.48
N ASP A 208 18.78 -5.02 -16.19
CA ASP A 208 19.54 -4.96 -14.96
C ASP A 208 18.63 -4.74 -13.74
N GLN A 209 17.51 -4.04 -13.93
CA GLN A 209 16.50 -3.83 -12.88
C GLN A 209 15.75 -5.12 -12.51
N LEU A 210 15.67 -6.09 -13.42
CA LEU A 210 14.97 -7.36 -13.18
C LEU A 210 15.89 -8.46 -12.63
N ALA A 211 17.22 -8.28 -12.65
CA ALA A 211 18.18 -9.27 -12.17
C ALA A 211 17.94 -9.75 -10.70
N PRO A 212 17.54 -8.88 -9.74
CA PRO A 212 17.25 -9.29 -8.36
C PRO A 212 16.09 -10.26 -8.20
N LEU A 213 15.19 -10.40 -9.19
CA LEU A 213 14.06 -11.35 -9.16
C LEU A 213 14.49 -12.83 -8.96
N LYS A 214 15.74 -13.17 -9.26
CA LYS A 214 16.27 -14.52 -9.05
C LYS A 214 16.52 -14.84 -7.57
N ASN A 215 16.58 -13.82 -6.68
CA ASN A 215 16.86 -14.01 -5.27
C ASN A 215 15.58 -14.24 -4.47
N ILE A 216 15.49 -15.36 -3.74
CA ILE A 216 14.35 -15.74 -2.90
C ILE A 216 14.07 -14.71 -1.80
N GLN A 217 15.06 -13.93 -1.37
CA GLN A 217 14.90 -12.89 -0.35
C GLN A 217 14.01 -11.74 -0.85
N VAL A 218 14.13 -11.38 -2.13
CA VAL A 218 13.26 -10.36 -2.74
C VAL A 218 11.80 -10.82 -2.72
N TRP A 219 11.54 -12.10 -3.03
CA TRP A 219 10.20 -12.67 -2.97
C TRP A 219 9.64 -12.72 -1.55
N ARG A 220 10.48 -12.96 -0.53
CA ARG A 220 10.06 -12.87 0.87
C ARG A 220 9.64 -11.44 1.22
N PHE A 221 10.44 -10.44 0.89
CA PHE A 221 10.07 -9.03 1.13
C PHE A 221 8.81 -8.63 0.35
N ALA A 222 8.68 -9.07 -0.89
CA ALA A 222 7.50 -8.86 -1.70
C ALA A 222 6.24 -9.49 -1.06
N THR A 223 6.36 -10.71 -0.51
CA THR A 223 5.27 -11.40 0.18
C THR A 223 4.88 -10.69 1.47
N TYR A 224 5.85 -10.21 2.27
CA TYR A 224 5.54 -9.42 3.46
C TYR A 224 4.84 -8.11 3.07
N TYR A 225 5.29 -7.46 2.01
CA TYR A 225 4.66 -6.23 1.51
C TYR A 225 3.29 -6.48 0.90
N PHE A 226 3.06 -7.66 0.34
CA PHE A 226 1.74 -8.11 -0.13
C PHE A 226 0.68 -8.06 0.98
N PHE A 227 1.05 -8.42 2.22
CA PHE A 227 0.15 -8.26 3.36
C PHE A 227 0.11 -6.81 3.86
N VAL A 228 1.25 -6.24 4.28
CA VAL A 228 1.24 -4.95 5.00
C VAL A 228 0.82 -3.77 4.12
N PHE A 229 0.96 -3.84 2.80
CA PHE A 229 0.51 -2.84 1.85
C PHE A 229 -0.69 -3.31 1.02
N GLY A 230 -0.59 -4.46 0.36
CA GLY A 230 -1.69 -4.99 -0.44
C GLY A 230 -2.91 -5.33 0.41
N GLY A 231 -2.71 -6.02 1.54
CA GLY A 231 -3.77 -6.27 2.53
C GLY A 231 -4.35 -4.99 3.10
N PHE A 232 -3.51 -3.95 3.34
CA PHE A 232 -4.00 -2.64 3.76
C PHE A 232 -4.95 -2.01 2.74
N VAL A 233 -4.58 -2.00 1.46
CA VAL A 233 -5.41 -1.46 0.38
C VAL A 233 -6.70 -2.27 0.22
N ALA A 234 -6.58 -3.59 0.25
CA ALA A 234 -7.72 -4.50 0.14
C ALA A 234 -8.75 -4.28 1.25
N LEU A 235 -8.30 -4.20 2.51
CA LEU A 235 -9.17 -3.95 3.65
C LEU A 235 -9.73 -2.53 3.62
N ALA A 236 -8.93 -1.51 3.28
CA ALA A 236 -9.43 -0.13 3.14
C ALA A 236 -10.59 -0.04 2.13
N SER A 237 -10.54 -0.85 1.07
CA SER A 237 -11.58 -0.91 0.05
C SER A 237 -12.77 -1.81 0.41
N PHE A 238 -12.54 -2.82 1.25
CA PHE A 238 -13.56 -3.81 1.63
C PHE A 238 -14.34 -3.42 2.89
N LEU A 239 -13.72 -2.77 3.87
CA LEU A 239 -14.33 -2.44 5.16
C LEU A 239 -15.64 -1.66 5.06
N PRO A 240 -15.82 -0.63 4.17
CA PRO A 240 -17.12 0.04 4.04
C PRO A 240 -18.24 -0.94 3.67
N ARG A 241 -17.99 -1.85 2.72
CA ARG A 241 -18.95 -2.90 2.34
C ARG A 241 -19.24 -3.86 3.49
N TYR A 242 -18.21 -4.23 4.24
CA TYR A 242 -18.34 -5.11 5.41
C TYR A 242 -19.22 -4.47 6.50
N TYR A 243 -18.97 -3.22 6.87
CA TYR A 243 -19.75 -2.52 7.89
C TYR A 243 -21.20 -2.34 7.49
N VAL A 244 -21.48 -2.03 6.22
CA VAL A 244 -22.87 -1.97 5.70
C VAL A 244 -23.53 -3.33 5.74
N GLY A 245 -22.84 -4.39 5.31
CA GLY A 245 -23.44 -5.71 5.17
C GLY A 245 -23.54 -6.51 6.47
N ALA A 246 -22.47 -6.52 7.26
CA ALA A 246 -22.39 -7.33 8.48
C ALA A 246 -23.08 -6.66 9.68
N TYR A 247 -23.01 -5.33 9.78
CA TYR A 247 -23.57 -4.58 10.91
C TYR A 247 -24.78 -3.73 10.56
N GLY A 248 -25.20 -3.70 9.29
CA GLY A 248 -26.36 -2.91 8.84
C GLY A 248 -26.16 -1.40 8.97
N LEU A 249 -24.90 -0.91 8.99
CA LEU A 249 -24.61 0.51 9.17
C LEU A 249 -24.91 1.32 7.90
N GLU A 250 -25.26 2.59 8.09
CA GLU A 250 -25.34 3.54 6.98
C GLU A 250 -23.95 3.76 6.35
N LEU A 251 -23.93 4.04 5.04
CA LEU A 251 -22.69 4.22 4.27
C LEU A 251 -21.77 5.30 4.86
N THR A 252 -22.35 6.37 5.40
CA THR A 252 -21.59 7.45 6.06
C THR A 252 -20.83 6.96 7.29
N THR A 253 -21.51 6.25 8.19
CA THR A 253 -20.91 5.67 9.39
C THR A 253 -19.88 4.60 9.03
N ALA A 254 -20.22 3.73 8.08
CA ALA A 254 -19.32 2.68 7.57
C ALA A 254 -18.03 3.29 6.98
N GLY A 255 -18.14 4.39 6.22
CA GLY A 255 -17.00 5.11 5.67
C GLY A 255 -16.14 5.75 6.76
N VAL A 256 -16.75 6.37 7.78
CA VAL A 256 -16.01 6.94 8.92
C VAL A 256 -15.20 5.84 9.63
N PHE A 257 -15.79 4.68 9.90
CA PHE A 257 -15.09 3.57 10.56
C PHE A 257 -13.97 2.99 9.70
N ALA A 258 -14.18 2.87 8.39
CA ALA A 258 -13.12 2.48 7.46
C ALA A 258 -12.01 3.55 7.34
N GLY A 259 -12.36 4.81 7.48
CA GLY A 259 -11.42 5.94 7.57
C GLY A 259 -10.54 5.85 8.81
N LEU A 260 -11.12 5.48 9.97
CA LEU A 260 -10.38 5.26 11.22
C LEU A 260 -9.34 4.14 11.11
N TYR A 261 -9.57 3.12 10.28
CA TYR A 261 -8.56 2.12 9.93
C TYR A 261 -7.46 2.71 9.03
N SER A 262 -7.86 3.44 7.98
CA SER A 262 -6.96 3.89 6.93
C SER A 262 -6.02 5.00 7.39
N LEU A 263 -6.45 5.85 8.33
CA LEU A 263 -5.70 6.99 8.84
C LEU A 263 -4.41 6.55 9.57
N PRO A 264 -4.46 5.75 10.65
CA PRO A 264 -3.25 5.27 11.30
C PRO A 264 -2.42 4.37 10.38
N GLY A 265 -3.08 3.58 9.53
CA GLY A 265 -2.43 2.77 8.50
C GLY A 265 -1.56 3.54 7.52
N SER A 266 -1.74 4.84 7.41
CA SER A 266 -0.99 5.72 6.52
C SER A 266 0.02 6.59 7.26
N VAL A 267 -0.41 7.26 8.33
CA VAL A 267 0.37 8.30 9.02
C VAL A 267 1.54 7.72 9.81
N PHE A 268 1.35 6.62 10.51
CA PHE A 268 2.37 6.04 11.40
C PHE A 268 3.50 5.30 10.67
N ARG A 269 3.59 5.41 9.34
CA ARG A 269 4.70 4.83 8.57
C ARG A 269 6.06 5.44 8.96
N ALA A 270 6.10 6.74 9.29
CA ALA A 270 7.30 7.39 9.79
C ALA A 270 7.77 6.81 11.14
N LEU A 271 6.82 6.52 12.05
CA LEU A 271 7.09 5.85 13.33
C LEU A 271 7.68 4.46 13.12
N GLY A 272 7.11 3.68 12.18
CA GLY A 272 7.62 2.35 11.85
C GLY A 272 9.06 2.37 11.32
N GLY A 273 9.42 3.40 10.54
CA GLY A 273 10.78 3.64 10.08
C GLY A 273 11.73 3.92 11.26
N TRP A 274 11.36 4.84 12.14
CA TRP A 274 12.11 5.16 13.34
C TRP A 274 12.29 3.96 14.28
N MET A 275 11.23 3.19 14.52
CA MET A 275 11.30 1.94 15.31
C MET A 275 12.24 0.93 14.66
N SER A 276 12.20 0.82 13.33
CA SER A 276 13.10 -0.07 12.58
C SER A 276 14.57 0.36 12.64
N ASP A 277 14.84 1.66 12.79
CA ASP A 277 16.20 2.18 12.99
C ASP A 277 16.76 1.81 14.38
N ILE A 278 15.90 1.79 15.43
CA ILE A 278 16.32 1.54 16.81
C ILE A 278 16.30 0.05 17.16
N TRP A 279 15.21 -0.65 16.81
CA TRP A 279 14.98 -2.05 17.23
C TRP A 279 15.36 -3.07 16.15
N GLY A 280 15.69 -2.58 14.93
CA GLY A 280 15.87 -3.42 13.76
C GLY A 280 14.54 -3.75 13.05
N ALA A 281 14.60 -3.80 11.73
CA ALA A 281 13.41 -4.02 10.91
C ALA A 281 12.76 -5.39 11.15
N ARG A 282 13.53 -6.42 11.54
CA ARG A 282 13.01 -7.75 11.90
C ARG A 282 12.11 -7.71 13.13
N ALA A 283 12.54 -7.00 14.18
CA ALA A 283 11.76 -6.87 15.43
C ALA A 283 10.42 -6.21 15.15
N VAL A 284 10.42 -5.13 14.34
CA VAL A 284 9.19 -4.43 13.94
C VAL A 284 8.29 -5.33 13.09
N MET A 285 8.85 -6.17 12.20
CA MET A 285 8.07 -7.15 11.43
C MET A 285 7.46 -8.23 12.30
N TYR A 286 8.19 -8.76 13.30
CA TYR A 286 7.62 -9.71 14.27
C TYR A 286 6.47 -9.08 15.06
N LEU A 287 6.67 -7.87 15.58
CA LEU A 287 5.61 -7.13 16.26
C LEU A 287 4.38 -6.96 15.37
N THR A 288 4.59 -6.50 14.13
CA THR A 288 3.51 -6.33 13.15
C THR A 288 2.75 -7.62 12.91
N PHE A 289 3.45 -8.72 12.62
CA PHE A 289 2.81 -9.97 12.26
C PHE A 289 2.11 -10.64 13.44
N VAL A 290 2.76 -10.69 14.61
CA VAL A 290 2.17 -11.32 15.80
C VAL A 290 0.92 -10.58 16.27
N VAL A 291 0.97 -9.25 16.37
CA VAL A 291 -0.20 -8.46 16.77
C VAL A 291 -1.30 -8.56 15.71
N SER A 292 -0.95 -8.51 14.42
CA SER A 292 -1.93 -8.69 13.34
C SER A 292 -2.59 -10.08 13.38
N LEU A 293 -1.85 -11.14 13.69
CA LEU A 293 -2.41 -12.48 13.87
C LEU A 293 -3.45 -12.55 14.98
N ILE A 294 -3.14 -11.96 16.13
CA ILE A 294 -4.07 -11.94 17.27
C ILE A 294 -5.36 -11.19 16.89
N ILE A 295 -5.20 -10.03 16.26
CA ILE A 295 -6.34 -9.21 15.81
C ILE A 295 -7.17 -9.95 14.77
N LEU A 296 -6.53 -10.48 13.72
CA LEU A 296 -7.22 -11.20 12.65
C LEU A 296 -7.89 -12.48 13.14
N PHE A 297 -7.31 -13.17 14.12
CA PHE A 297 -7.96 -14.31 14.78
C PHE A 297 -9.27 -13.91 15.42
N ILE A 298 -9.28 -12.82 16.21
CA ILE A 298 -10.51 -12.32 16.85
C ILE A 298 -11.53 -11.87 15.80
N MET A 299 -11.09 -11.12 14.76
CA MET A 299 -11.97 -10.64 13.69
C MET A 299 -12.52 -11.76 12.80
N SER A 300 -11.85 -12.91 12.72
CA SER A 300 -12.28 -14.06 11.94
C SER A 300 -13.37 -14.89 12.61
N TYR A 301 -13.65 -14.63 13.88
CA TYR A 301 -14.67 -15.37 14.62
C TYR A 301 -16.08 -14.94 14.17
N PRO A 302 -16.89 -15.85 13.57
CA PRO A 302 -18.23 -15.51 13.14
C PRO A 302 -19.19 -15.35 14.32
N GLU A 303 -20.26 -14.61 14.13
CA GLU A 303 -21.35 -14.60 15.10
C GLU A 303 -21.91 -16.01 15.26
N THR A 304 -21.86 -16.51 16.48
CA THR A 304 -22.15 -17.93 16.76
C THR A 304 -23.04 -18.03 18.00
N SER A 305 -24.11 -18.83 17.89
CA SER A 305 -24.99 -19.16 18.99
C SER A 305 -24.70 -20.58 19.48
N TYR A 306 -24.38 -20.72 20.77
CA TYR A 306 -24.19 -22.02 21.44
C TYR A 306 -25.37 -22.27 22.37
N THR A 307 -25.95 -23.45 22.27
CA THR A 307 -26.94 -23.94 23.24
C THR A 307 -26.34 -25.10 24.02
N VAL A 308 -26.30 -24.97 25.33
CA VAL A 308 -25.75 -25.95 26.26
C VAL A 308 -26.86 -26.46 27.15
N GLU A 309 -26.93 -27.77 27.38
CA GLU A 309 -27.86 -28.36 28.35
C GLU A 309 -27.45 -27.94 29.77
N GLY A 310 -28.25 -27.06 30.38
CA GLY A 310 -28.07 -26.61 31.76
C GLY A 310 -28.89 -27.45 32.73
N ILE A 311 -28.68 -27.24 34.05
CA ILE A 311 -29.35 -27.99 35.12
C ILE A 311 -30.86 -27.79 35.11
N THR A 312 -31.33 -26.62 34.66
CA THR A 312 -32.75 -26.24 34.63
C THR A 312 -33.35 -26.17 33.21
N GLY A 313 -32.58 -26.56 32.20
CA GLY A 313 -32.97 -26.51 30.77
C GLY A 313 -31.89 -25.91 29.88
N PRO A 314 -32.09 -25.83 28.56
CA PRO A 314 -31.10 -25.34 27.62
C PRO A 314 -30.78 -23.85 27.86
N VAL A 315 -29.51 -23.53 27.90
CA VAL A 315 -28.98 -22.16 28.04
C VAL A 315 -28.27 -21.79 26.75
N SER A 316 -28.69 -20.68 26.12
CA SER A 316 -28.10 -20.20 24.87
C SER A 316 -27.17 -19.00 25.13
N PHE A 317 -25.97 -19.06 24.54
CA PHE A 317 -24.96 -17.99 24.54
C PHE A 317 -24.75 -17.52 23.11
N ASN A 318 -24.78 -16.21 22.91
CA ASN A 318 -24.41 -15.59 21.64
C ASN A 318 -23.04 -14.96 21.76
N PHE A 319 -22.12 -15.40 20.91
CA PHE A 319 -20.78 -14.83 20.80
C PHE A 319 -20.65 -14.14 19.44
N GLY A 320 -20.23 -12.90 19.46
CA GLY A 320 -19.94 -12.10 18.27
C GLY A 320 -19.07 -10.90 18.65
N VAL A 321 -18.37 -10.35 17.67
CA VAL A 321 -17.57 -9.15 17.89
C VAL A 321 -18.48 -7.94 17.68
N SER A 322 -18.70 -7.15 18.76
CA SER A 322 -19.48 -5.91 18.64
C SER A 322 -18.79 -4.91 17.69
N VAL A 323 -19.58 -4.06 17.05
CA VAL A 323 -19.05 -3.07 16.08
C VAL A 323 -17.96 -2.18 16.69
N GLY A 324 -18.11 -1.75 17.96
CA GLY A 324 -17.12 -0.91 18.62
C GLY A 324 -15.78 -1.63 18.82
N VAL A 325 -15.82 -2.89 19.25
CA VAL A 325 -14.61 -3.73 19.38
C VAL A 325 -13.99 -3.98 18.01
N PHE A 326 -14.80 -4.27 17.01
CA PHE A 326 -14.33 -4.49 15.64
C PHE A 326 -13.62 -3.26 15.07
N VAL A 327 -14.18 -2.05 15.26
CA VAL A 327 -13.55 -0.79 14.87
C VAL A 327 -12.21 -0.60 15.59
N ALA A 328 -12.15 -0.82 16.89
CA ALA A 328 -10.90 -0.72 17.66
C ALA A 328 -9.83 -1.69 17.12
N LEU A 329 -10.21 -2.93 16.82
CA LEU A 329 -9.31 -3.93 16.24
C LEU A 329 -8.80 -3.51 14.85
N THR A 330 -9.67 -2.95 14.00
CA THR A 330 -9.25 -2.47 12.67
C THR A 330 -8.30 -1.28 12.77
N VAL A 331 -8.52 -0.35 13.70
CA VAL A 331 -7.61 0.79 13.96
C VAL A 331 -6.22 0.29 14.34
N VAL A 332 -6.13 -0.66 15.27
CA VAL A 332 -4.85 -1.24 15.70
C VAL A 332 -4.22 -2.04 14.56
N LEU A 333 -5.01 -2.78 13.78
CA LEU A 333 -4.51 -3.50 12.60
C LEU A 333 -3.89 -2.53 11.58
N GLY A 334 -4.58 -1.44 11.25
CA GLY A 334 -4.07 -0.39 10.36
C GLY A 334 -2.76 0.20 10.86
N PHE A 335 -2.69 0.50 12.17
CA PHE A 335 -1.47 0.98 12.81
C PHE A 335 -0.31 -0.03 12.65
N MET A 336 -0.53 -1.32 12.95
CA MET A 336 0.49 -2.36 12.79
C MET A 336 0.95 -2.51 11.33
N MET A 337 0.02 -2.48 10.38
CA MET A 337 0.36 -2.53 8.96
C MET A 337 1.20 -1.32 8.52
N SER A 338 0.97 -0.15 9.13
CA SER A 338 1.79 1.05 8.87
C SER A 338 3.24 0.87 9.30
N LEU A 339 3.48 0.29 10.48
CA LEU A 339 4.81 -0.05 10.97
C LEU A 339 5.50 -1.06 10.05
N GLY A 340 4.78 -2.12 9.68
CA GLY A 340 5.29 -3.17 8.78
C GLY A 340 5.67 -2.66 7.39
N LYS A 341 4.88 -1.72 6.83
CA LYS A 341 5.23 -1.09 5.53
C LYS A 341 6.60 -0.42 5.55
N ALA A 342 6.93 0.27 6.63
CA ALA A 342 8.23 0.91 6.78
C ALA A 342 9.34 -0.12 7.02
N ALA A 343 9.10 -1.12 7.86
CA ALA A 343 10.05 -2.15 8.18
C ALA A 343 10.49 -2.97 6.95
N VAL A 344 9.55 -3.35 6.07
CA VAL A 344 9.90 -4.04 4.81
C VAL A 344 10.87 -3.19 3.97
N TYR A 345 10.57 -1.90 3.81
CA TYR A 345 11.44 -1.02 3.02
C TYR A 345 12.79 -0.74 3.68
N LYS A 346 12.87 -0.78 5.02
CA LYS A 346 14.15 -0.68 5.73
C LYS A 346 15.07 -1.87 5.48
N HIS A 347 14.51 -3.07 5.27
CA HIS A 347 15.31 -4.25 4.91
C HIS A 347 16.05 -4.07 3.56
N ILE A 348 15.43 -3.37 2.59
CA ILE A 348 15.95 -3.33 1.22
C ILE A 348 17.37 -2.74 1.14
N PRO A 349 17.68 -1.55 1.68
CA PRO A 349 19.05 -1.02 1.62
C PRO A 349 20.05 -1.82 2.46
N VAL A 350 19.60 -2.53 3.50
CA VAL A 350 20.45 -3.38 4.34
C VAL A 350 20.91 -4.62 3.56
N TYR A 351 20.02 -5.23 2.79
CA TYR A 351 20.31 -6.47 2.05
C TYR A 351 20.79 -6.20 0.60
N TYR A 352 20.36 -5.10 -0.01
CA TYR A 352 20.61 -4.77 -1.42
C TYR A 352 21.05 -3.31 -1.60
N PRO A 353 22.19 -2.90 -1.03
CA PRO A 353 22.62 -1.49 -1.05
C PRO A 353 22.84 -0.94 -2.46
N HIS A 354 23.20 -1.78 -3.43
CA HIS A 354 23.44 -1.40 -4.83
C HIS A 354 22.19 -1.50 -5.72
N HIS A 355 21.08 -2.10 -5.23
CA HIS A 355 19.85 -2.38 -5.99
C HIS A 355 18.60 -1.89 -5.29
N VAL A 356 18.72 -0.86 -4.44
CA VAL A 356 17.62 -0.35 -3.61
C VAL A 356 16.40 0.04 -4.46
N GLY A 357 16.61 0.71 -5.57
CA GLY A 357 15.54 1.15 -6.46
C GLY A 357 14.84 0.00 -7.16
N SER A 358 15.59 -0.96 -7.70
CA SER A 358 15.05 -2.09 -8.43
C SER A 358 14.33 -3.08 -7.52
N VAL A 359 14.92 -3.45 -6.40
CA VAL A 359 14.29 -4.33 -5.41
C VAL A 359 13.07 -3.67 -4.79
N GLY A 360 13.17 -2.38 -4.42
CA GLY A 360 12.05 -1.61 -3.87
C GLY A 360 10.88 -1.49 -4.85
N GLY A 361 11.18 -1.31 -6.13
CA GLY A 361 10.17 -1.28 -7.21
C GLY A 361 9.43 -2.61 -7.36
N LEU A 362 10.16 -3.72 -7.36
CA LEU A 362 9.58 -5.06 -7.45
C LEU A 362 8.75 -5.42 -6.21
N VAL A 363 9.28 -5.17 -5.02
CA VAL A 363 8.56 -5.38 -3.76
C VAL A 363 7.28 -4.52 -3.74
N GLY A 364 7.38 -3.27 -4.21
CA GLY A 364 6.23 -2.36 -4.31
C GLY A 364 5.17 -2.83 -5.31
N MET A 365 5.58 -3.36 -6.48
CA MET A 365 4.68 -3.89 -7.49
C MET A 365 3.96 -5.14 -6.99
N ILE A 366 4.70 -6.16 -6.55
CA ILE A 366 4.15 -7.44 -6.08
C ILE A 366 3.30 -7.20 -4.83
N GLY A 367 3.77 -6.36 -3.90
CA GLY A 367 3.00 -5.97 -2.74
C GLY A 367 1.69 -5.26 -3.12
N GLY A 368 1.73 -4.38 -4.12
CA GLY A 368 0.53 -3.72 -4.65
C GLY A 368 -0.49 -4.71 -5.22
N LEU A 369 -0.04 -5.78 -5.88
CA LEU A 369 -0.92 -6.84 -6.39
C LEU A 369 -1.72 -7.56 -5.29
N GLY A 370 -1.30 -7.49 -4.01
CA GLY A 370 -2.13 -7.94 -2.89
C GLY A 370 -3.47 -7.21 -2.83
N GLY A 371 -3.46 -5.90 -3.10
CA GLY A 371 -4.69 -5.10 -3.20
C GLY A 371 -5.54 -5.43 -4.43
N PHE A 372 -5.03 -6.19 -5.40
CA PHE A 372 -5.81 -6.74 -6.52
C PHE A 372 -6.41 -8.11 -6.16
N PHE A 373 -5.58 -9.06 -5.73
CA PHE A 373 -6.04 -10.43 -5.51
C PHE A 373 -6.95 -10.59 -4.28
N LEU A 374 -6.64 -9.86 -3.18
CA LEU A 374 -7.37 -10.06 -1.93
C LEU A 374 -8.85 -9.61 -2.00
N PRO A 375 -9.24 -8.45 -2.58
CA PRO A 375 -10.66 -8.10 -2.68
C PRO A 375 -11.47 -9.10 -3.50
N ILE A 376 -10.88 -9.66 -4.55
CA ILE A 376 -11.52 -10.72 -5.36
C ILE A 376 -11.71 -11.98 -4.51
N ALA A 377 -10.68 -12.40 -3.78
CA ALA A 377 -10.75 -13.55 -2.90
C ALA A 377 -11.75 -13.34 -1.76
N TYR A 378 -11.83 -12.12 -1.21
CA TYR A 378 -12.82 -11.76 -0.18
C TYR A 378 -14.25 -11.88 -0.71
N GLY A 379 -14.51 -11.35 -1.91
CA GLY A 379 -15.80 -11.46 -2.55
C GLY A 379 -16.18 -12.91 -2.84
N ALA A 380 -15.25 -13.68 -3.44
CA ALA A 380 -15.48 -15.09 -3.74
C ALA A 380 -15.77 -15.93 -2.47
N LEU A 381 -15.05 -15.66 -1.37
CA LEU A 381 -15.31 -16.34 -0.10
C LEU A 381 -16.67 -15.98 0.47
N LEU A 382 -17.12 -14.73 0.36
CA LEU A 382 -18.47 -14.34 0.78
C LEU A 382 -19.53 -15.04 -0.05
N ASP A 383 -19.39 -15.08 -1.38
CA ASP A 383 -20.34 -15.76 -2.26
C ASP A 383 -20.40 -17.28 -1.99
N LEU A 384 -19.25 -17.91 -1.70
CA LEU A 384 -19.15 -19.34 -1.45
C LEU A 384 -19.63 -19.76 -0.06
N THR A 385 -19.34 -18.95 0.96
CA THR A 385 -19.56 -19.35 2.36
C THR A 385 -20.78 -18.68 2.99
N GLY A 386 -21.19 -17.50 2.50
CA GLY A 386 -22.19 -16.66 3.13
C GLY A 386 -21.74 -16.05 4.46
N VAL A 387 -20.46 -16.21 4.85
CA VAL A 387 -19.93 -15.82 6.16
C VAL A 387 -19.13 -14.51 6.05
N TRP A 388 -19.63 -13.44 6.68
CA TRP A 388 -19.00 -12.11 6.63
C TRP A 388 -17.57 -12.09 7.12
N THR A 389 -17.18 -12.96 8.05
CA THR A 389 -15.82 -13.00 8.61
C THR A 389 -14.84 -13.85 7.80
N ALA A 390 -15.28 -14.57 6.76
CA ALA A 390 -14.41 -15.41 5.93
C ALA A 390 -13.20 -14.66 5.30
N PRO A 391 -13.28 -13.40 4.86
CA PRO A 391 -12.15 -12.61 4.41
C PRO A 391 -11.06 -12.45 5.47
N PHE A 392 -11.44 -12.28 6.74
CA PHE A 392 -10.49 -12.18 7.85
C PHE A 392 -9.85 -13.52 8.19
N MET A 393 -10.60 -14.64 8.03
CA MET A 393 -10.04 -16.00 8.15
C MET A 393 -8.95 -16.23 7.10
N LEU A 394 -9.21 -15.88 5.84
CA LEU A 394 -8.22 -15.97 4.76
C LEU A 394 -6.98 -15.14 5.10
N THR A 395 -7.18 -13.89 5.52
CA THR A 395 -6.09 -12.99 5.85
C THR A 395 -5.30 -13.49 7.05
N PHE A 396 -5.96 -14.05 8.07
CA PHE A 396 -5.31 -14.70 9.21
C PHE A 396 -4.41 -15.85 8.78
N VAL A 397 -4.92 -16.78 7.98
CA VAL A 397 -4.15 -17.94 7.47
C VAL A 397 -2.95 -17.48 6.65
N MET A 398 -3.15 -16.49 5.79
CA MET A 398 -2.08 -15.92 4.98
C MET A 398 -0.97 -15.32 5.86
N VAL A 399 -1.32 -14.52 6.86
CA VAL A 399 -0.33 -13.89 7.77
C VAL A 399 0.34 -14.94 8.64
N ALA A 400 -0.36 -15.99 9.07
CA ALA A 400 0.22 -17.11 9.80
C ALA A 400 1.30 -17.83 8.98
N ILE A 401 1.02 -18.14 7.71
CA ILE A 401 1.99 -18.76 6.80
C ILE A 401 3.19 -17.82 6.61
N MET A 402 2.97 -16.53 6.39
CA MET A 402 4.05 -15.56 6.23
C MET A 402 4.91 -15.44 7.49
N THR A 403 4.30 -15.45 8.68
CA THR A 403 5.00 -15.38 9.95
C THR A 403 5.90 -16.61 10.17
N VAL A 404 5.37 -17.81 9.91
CA VAL A 404 6.14 -19.05 9.98
C VAL A 404 7.28 -19.05 8.97
N TRP A 405 7.01 -18.64 7.73
CA TRP A 405 8.05 -18.55 6.70
C TRP A 405 9.14 -17.55 7.07
N MET A 406 8.77 -16.39 7.57
CA MET A 406 9.71 -15.38 8.07
C MET A 406 10.58 -15.96 9.19
N HIS A 407 9.96 -16.56 10.20
CA HIS A 407 10.66 -17.16 11.33
C HIS A 407 11.67 -18.23 10.90
N VAL A 408 11.22 -19.20 10.08
CA VAL A 408 12.09 -20.27 9.56
C VAL A 408 13.23 -19.70 8.70
N ALA A 409 12.95 -18.70 7.88
CA ALA A 409 13.95 -18.08 7.03
C ALA A 409 15.03 -17.35 7.85
N ILE A 410 14.63 -16.58 8.87
CA ILE A 410 15.56 -15.90 9.79
C ILE A 410 16.41 -16.91 10.54
N ARG A 411 15.77 -17.94 11.14
CA ARG A 411 16.49 -18.99 11.88
C ARG A 411 17.50 -19.75 11.01
N ARG A 412 17.12 -20.10 9.76
CA ARG A 412 18.05 -20.75 8.83
C ARG A 412 19.24 -19.87 8.46
N MET A 413 18.99 -18.57 8.30
CA MET A 413 20.03 -17.61 7.96
C MET A 413 21.00 -17.40 9.13
N GLU A 414 20.50 -17.27 10.36
CA GLU A 414 21.30 -17.13 11.56
C GLU A 414 22.19 -18.36 11.79
N ARG A 415 21.63 -19.57 11.71
CA ARG A 415 22.38 -20.84 11.86
C ARG A 415 23.51 -21.00 10.84
N ARG A 416 23.30 -20.57 9.59
CA ARG A 416 24.29 -20.69 8.53
C ARG A 416 25.46 -19.73 8.67
N ARG A 417 25.22 -18.52 9.17
CA ARG A 417 26.19 -17.43 9.16
C ARG A 417 26.89 -17.20 10.51
N HIS A 418 26.22 -17.48 11.59
CA HIS A 418 26.71 -17.22 12.94
C HIS A 418 26.34 -18.35 13.90
N PRO A 419 26.93 -19.55 13.76
CA PRO A 419 26.60 -20.68 14.61
C PRO A 419 26.84 -20.47 16.12
N GLY A 420 27.66 -19.47 16.50
CA GLY A 420 27.96 -19.12 17.89
C GLY A 420 27.18 -17.93 18.48
N LEU A 421 26.35 -17.23 17.69
CA LEU A 421 25.64 -16.02 18.11
C LEU A 421 24.14 -16.24 18.34
N GLU A 422 23.71 -17.48 18.55
CA GLU A 422 22.29 -17.84 18.57
C GLU A 422 21.44 -17.14 19.64
N GLN A 423 22.03 -16.57 20.69
CA GLN A 423 21.27 -16.02 21.80
C GLN A 423 21.21 -14.50 21.90
N GLU A 424 22.23 -13.75 21.44
CA GLU A 424 22.30 -12.30 21.74
C GLU A 424 21.83 -11.35 20.64
N ARG A 425 21.77 -11.78 19.37
CA ARG A 425 21.40 -10.94 18.21
C ARG A 425 20.28 -11.47 17.34
N TYR A 426 19.42 -12.22 17.91
CA TYR A 426 18.30 -12.90 17.29
C TYR A 426 17.38 -11.99 16.43
N LEU A 427 17.18 -10.74 16.81
CA LEU A 427 16.34 -9.76 16.13
C LEU A 427 17.14 -8.73 15.31
N SER A 428 18.46 -8.84 15.24
CA SER A 428 19.27 -7.90 14.48
C SER A 428 19.16 -8.16 12.97
N ASP A 429 19.23 -7.10 12.18
CA ASP A 429 19.29 -7.21 10.72
C ASP A 429 20.67 -7.72 10.30
N VAL A 430 20.72 -8.83 9.58
CA VAL A 430 21.94 -9.41 9.04
C VAL A 430 21.86 -9.42 7.52
N PRO A 431 22.78 -8.79 6.77
CA PRO A 431 22.80 -8.81 5.31
C PRO A 431 22.91 -10.23 4.75
N ASP A 432 22.27 -10.50 3.60
CA ASP A 432 22.34 -11.79 2.92
C ASP A 432 23.68 -12.09 2.27
N GLU A 433 24.43 -11.07 1.87
CA GLU A 433 25.77 -11.22 1.32
C GLU A 433 26.81 -11.20 2.45
N PRO A 434 27.79 -12.12 2.45
CA PRO A 434 28.94 -12.00 3.35
C PRO A 434 29.61 -10.64 3.02
N VAL A 435 29.80 -9.82 4.04
CA VAL A 435 30.71 -8.66 3.93
C VAL A 435 31.99 -9.23 3.34
N ALA A 436 32.39 -8.75 2.14
CA ALA A 436 33.63 -9.19 1.51
C ALA A 436 34.73 -9.08 2.56
N SER A 437 35.33 -10.21 2.91
CA SER A 437 36.46 -10.25 3.84
C SER A 437 37.44 -9.20 3.36
N PRO A 438 37.96 -8.32 4.21
CA PRO A 438 38.96 -7.36 3.78
C PRO A 438 40.06 -8.14 3.10
N ALA A 439 40.28 -7.86 1.82
CA ALA A 439 41.32 -8.47 1.04
C ALA A 439 42.60 -8.46 1.88
N HIS A 440 43.21 -9.63 2.08
CA HIS A 440 44.50 -9.75 2.74
C HIS A 440 45.43 -8.71 2.14
N VAL A 441 45.71 -7.69 2.92
CA VAL A 441 46.79 -6.77 2.62
C VAL A 441 48.05 -7.63 2.71
N HIS A 442 48.56 -8.04 1.56
CA HIS A 442 49.89 -8.61 1.51
C HIS A 442 50.88 -7.56 2.05
N PRO A 443 51.63 -7.87 3.08
CA PRO A 443 52.74 -7.00 3.46
C PRO A 443 53.72 -6.94 2.30
N ALA A 444 53.90 -5.76 1.73
CA ALA A 444 54.97 -5.51 0.78
C ALA A 444 56.30 -5.88 1.44
N LYS A 445 57.06 -6.76 0.77
CA LYS A 445 58.45 -6.99 1.04
C LYS A 445 59.30 -5.84 0.47
#